data_6b34390cd77af7e552f41b1431127863
#
_entry.id   6b34390cd77af7e552f41b1431127863
#
_cell.length_a   1.000
_cell.length_b   1.000
_cell.length_c   1.000
_cell.angle_alpha   90.00
_cell.angle_beta   90.00
_cell.angle_gamma   90.00
#
_symmetry.space_group_name_H-M   'P 1'
#
loop_
_entity.id
_entity.type
_entity.pdbx_description
1 polymer ?
#
loop_
_entity_poly.entity_id
_entity_poly.type
_entity_poly.pdbx_seq_one_letter_code
_entity_poly.pdbx_strand_id
1 'polypeptide(L)'
;MSRKLSDKEIDEKFEHLLSKGWSFSEDKIYIQKTFVFKNFKEAFSWMCRIAFIAEEINHHPNWANVFKTVDISLSTHDAGGLTELDLNFANKVELET
;
A
#
# COMPACT_ATOMS: atom_id res chain seq x y z
N MET A 1 -2.40 -14.17 12.79
CA MET A 1 -3.21 -14.00 11.58
C MET A 1 -4.06 -12.75 11.69
N SER A 2 -4.11 -11.97 10.62
CA SER A 2 -4.82 -10.69 10.65
C SER A 2 -6.31 -10.86 10.35
N ARG A 3 -7.11 -10.09 11.04
CA ARG A 3 -8.57 -10.07 10.89
C ARG A 3 -8.95 -9.01 9.84
N LYS A 4 -9.88 -9.36 8.96
CA LYS A 4 -10.43 -8.40 8.01
C LYS A 4 -11.13 -7.28 8.78
N LEU A 5 -10.81 -6.04 8.45
CA LEU A 5 -11.41 -4.87 9.07
C LEU A 5 -12.83 -4.64 8.53
N SER A 6 -13.70 -4.11 9.39
CA SER A 6 -15.04 -3.72 8.96
C SER A 6 -14.97 -2.43 8.13
N ASP A 7 -16.02 -2.13 7.38
CA ASP A 7 -16.07 -0.90 6.59
C ASP A 7 -15.88 0.34 7.46
N LYS A 8 -16.45 0.34 8.65
CA LYS A 8 -16.30 1.44 9.60
C LYS A 8 -14.85 1.60 10.03
N GLU A 9 -14.19 0.48 10.39
CA GLU A 9 -12.79 0.50 10.78
C GLU A 9 -11.90 1.00 9.64
N ILE A 10 -12.20 0.55 8.42
CA ILE A 10 -11.45 0.98 7.23
C ILE A 10 -11.57 2.49 7.05
N ASP A 11 -12.80 3.01 7.10
CA ASP A 11 -13.02 4.44 6.91
C ASP A 11 -12.31 5.29 7.96
N GLU A 12 -12.30 4.84 9.20
CA GLU A 12 -11.65 5.57 10.30
C GLU A 12 -10.13 5.45 10.25
N LYS A 13 -9.61 4.24 10.08
CA LYS A 13 -8.17 3.99 10.20
C LYS A 13 -7.36 4.41 8.98
N PHE A 14 -7.97 4.43 7.80
CA PHE A 14 -7.28 4.76 6.55
C PHE A 14 -7.49 6.20 6.10
N GLU A 15 -8.28 6.98 6.83
CA GLU A 15 -8.62 8.35 6.43
C GLU A 15 -7.41 9.21 6.10
N HIS A 16 -6.37 9.16 6.94
CA HIS A 16 -5.16 9.95 6.71
C HIS A 16 -4.43 9.57 5.42
N LEU A 17 -4.58 8.34 4.98
CA LEU A 17 -3.97 7.88 3.73
C LEU A 17 -4.72 8.42 2.52
N LEU A 18 -6.04 8.54 2.62
CA LEU A 18 -6.83 9.11 1.53
C LEU A 18 -6.41 10.54 1.24
N SER A 19 -6.06 11.31 2.29
CA SER A 19 -5.58 12.68 2.11
C SER A 19 -4.21 12.74 1.46
N LYS A 20 -3.50 11.62 1.41
CA LYS A 20 -2.16 11.52 0.80
C LYS A 20 -2.19 10.89 -0.59
N GLY A 21 -3.37 10.69 -1.15
CA GLY A 21 -3.50 10.19 -2.51
C GLY A 21 -3.82 8.71 -2.64
N TRP A 22 -4.02 8.02 -1.51
CA TRP A 22 -4.49 6.63 -1.57
C TRP A 22 -5.98 6.62 -1.84
N SER A 23 -6.44 5.56 -2.50
CA SER A 23 -7.87 5.37 -2.76
C SER A 23 -8.23 3.89 -2.59
N PHE A 24 -9.48 3.64 -2.23
CA PHE A 24 -9.98 2.27 -2.13
C PHE A 24 -10.46 1.78 -3.49
N SER A 25 -10.37 0.47 -3.71
CA SER A 25 -11.11 -0.15 -4.80
C SER A 25 -12.61 -0.01 -4.50
N GLU A 26 -13.43 -0.19 -5.52
CA GLU A 26 -14.88 -0.03 -5.40
C GLU A 26 -15.46 -0.89 -4.28
N ASP A 27 -14.96 -2.11 -4.13
CA ASP A 27 -15.41 -3.07 -3.11
C ASP A 27 -14.70 -2.94 -1.77
N LYS A 28 -13.76 -1.99 -1.65
CA LYS A 28 -12.94 -1.76 -0.46
C LYS A 28 -12.09 -2.96 -0.03
N ILE A 29 -11.77 -3.83 -0.98
CA ILE A 29 -10.89 -4.97 -0.72
C ILE A 29 -9.43 -4.55 -0.84
N TYR A 30 -9.16 -3.55 -1.67
CA TYR A 30 -7.80 -3.03 -1.90
C TYR A 30 -7.72 -1.56 -1.55
N ILE A 31 -6.50 -1.12 -1.17
CA ILE A 31 -6.17 0.30 -1.14
C ILE A 31 -4.97 0.49 -2.06
N GLN A 32 -4.95 1.57 -2.82
CA GLN A 32 -3.99 1.73 -3.90
C GLN A 32 -3.56 3.17 -4.08
N LYS A 33 -2.35 3.34 -4.63
CA LYS A 33 -1.80 4.65 -4.94
C LYS A 33 -0.81 4.54 -6.08
N THR A 34 -0.74 5.57 -6.92
CA THR A 34 0.24 5.69 -7.98
C THR A 34 1.28 6.72 -7.57
N PHE A 35 2.55 6.32 -7.64
CA PHE A 35 3.69 7.18 -7.32
C PHE A 35 4.42 7.53 -8.60
N VAL A 36 4.75 8.81 -8.79
CA VAL A 36 5.51 9.27 -9.95
C VAL A 36 6.81 9.88 -9.44
N PHE A 37 7.92 9.39 -9.93
CA PHE A 37 9.25 9.82 -9.50
C PHE A 37 9.92 10.68 -10.56
N LYS A 38 11.11 11.18 -10.26
CA LYS A 38 11.88 12.02 -11.18
C LYS A 38 12.34 11.24 -12.41
N ASN A 39 12.74 9.98 -12.20
CA ASN A 39 13.24 9.11 -13.26
C ASN A 39 13.15 7.65 -12.79
N PHE A 40 13.52 6.73 -13.66
CA PHE A 40 13.47 5.29 -13.35
C PHE A 40 14.37 4.91 -12.19
N LYS A 41 15.57 5.49 -12.13
CA LYS A 41 16.51 5.18 -11.05
C LYS A 41 15.91 5.51 -9.68
N GLU A 42 15.25 6.64 -9.57
CA GLU A 42 14.60 7.05 -8.32
C GLU A 42 13.43 6.11 -8.00
N ALA A 43 12.63 5.75 -9.01
CA ALA A 43 11.53 4.83 -8.83
C ALA A 43 12.02 3.47 -8.34
N PHE A 44 13.05 2.94 -8.97
CA PHE A 44 13.58 1.62 -8.64
C PHE A 44 14.24 1.61 -7.25
N SER A 45 14.97 2.67 -6.92
CA SER A 45 15.58 2.81 -5.58
C SER A 45 14.50 2.79 -4.49
N TRP A 46 13.41 3.52 -4.73
CA TRP A 46 12.27 3.53 -3.81
C TRP A 46 11.65 2.14 -3.69
N MET A 47 11.47 1.44 -4.82
CA MET A 47 10.94 0.07 -4.80
C MET A 47 11.82 -0.87 -3.97
N CYS A 48 13.13 -0.71 -4.05
CA CYS A 48 14.05 -1.51 -3.24
C CYS A 48 13.82 -1.28 -1.75
N ARG A 49 13.62 -0.02 -1.34
CA ARG A 49 13.35 0.28 0.08
C ARG A 49 12.01 -0.31 0.52
N ILE A 50 11.01 -0.24 -0.33
CA ILE A 50 9.69 -0.83 -0.02
C ILE A 50 9.80 -2.35 0.06
N ALA A 51 10.64 -2.96 -0.78
CA ALA A 51 10.85 -4.41 -0.74
C ALA A 51 11.36 -4.87 0.63
N PHE A 52 12.27 -4.11 1.25
CA PHE A 52 12.76 -4.42 2.59
C PHE A 52 11.62 -4.36 3.62
N ILE A 53 10.73 -3.38 3.49
CA ILE A 53 9.58 -3.27 4.38
C ILE A 53 8.67 -4.49 4.22
N ALA A 54 8.42 -4.90 2.97
CA ALA A 54 7.57 -6.05 2.68
C ALA A 54 8.11 -7.33 3.34
N GLU A 55 9.43 -7.53 3.27
CA GLU A 55 10.07 -8.68 3.88
C GLU A 55 10.05 -8.60 5.41
N GLU A 56 10.25 -7.40 5.95
CA GLU A 56 10.28 -7.18 7.39
C GLU A 56 8.94 -7.52 8.06
N ILE A 57 7.84 -7.08 7.46
CA ILE A 57 6.52 -7.33 8.03
C ILE A 57 5.84 -8.56 7.41
N ASN A 58 6.52 -9.24 6.50
CA ASN A 58 6.02 -10.42 5.80
C ASN A 58 4.65 -10.18 5.17
N HIS A 59 4.54 -9.05 4.47
CA HIS A 59 3.33 -8.68 3.76
C HIS A 59 3.75 -7.97 2.47
N HIS A 60 3.32 -8.49 1.34
CA HIS A 60 3.86 -8.07 0.04
C HIS A 60 2.82 -7.34 -0.80
N PRO A 61 3.20 -6.27 -1.50
CA PRO A 61 2.25 -5.51 -2.30
C PRO A 61 2.03 -6.15 -3.67
N ASN A 62 0.87 -5.84 -4.25
CA ASN A 62 0.68 -5.98 -5.68
C ASN A 62 1.18 -4.68 -6.29
N TRP A 63 2.17 -4.73 -7.15
CA TRP A 63 2.67 -3.50 -7.74
C TRP A 63 3.18 -3.69 -9.16
N ALA A 64 3.23 -2.57 -9.88
CA ALA A 64 3.72 -2.55 -11.25
C ALA A 64 4.55 -1.28 -11.44
N ASN A 65 5.63 -1.41 -12.20
CA ASN A 65 6.50 -0.28 -12.49
C ASN A 65 6.60 -0.12 -14.01
N VAL A 66 6.35 1.10 -14.47
CA VAL A 66 6.60 1.49 -15.85
C VAL A 66 7.40 2.79 -15.79
N PHE A 67 8.66 2.74 -16.23
CA PHE A 67 9.56 3.89 -16.23
C PHE A 67 9.64 4.53 -14.83
N LYS A 68 9.15 5.75 -14.67
CA LYS A 68 9.22 6.49 -13.40
C LYS A 68 7.94 6.38 -12.56
N THR A 69 7.00 5.54 -12.97
CA THR A 69 5.71 5.39 -12.32
C THR A 69 5.61 4.03 -11.65
N VAL A 70 5.15 4.01 -10.41
CA VAL A 70 4.91 2.77 -9.67
C VAL A 70 3.48 2.79 -9.14
N ASP A 71 2.71 1.78 -9.52
CA ASP A 71 1.36 1.58 -8.98
C ASP A 71 1.47 0.53 -7.89
N ILE A 72 0.95 0.85 -6.71
CA ILE A 72 0.96 -0.09 -5.59
C ILE A 72 -0.47 -0.33 -5.12
N SER A 73 -0.79 -1.58 -4.84
CA SER A 73 -2.10 -2.01 -4.39
C SER A 73 -1.92 -3.00 -3.25
N LEU A 74 -2.65 -2.78 -2.17
CA LEU A 74 -2.50 -3.57 -0.95
C LEU A 74 -3.80 -4.23 -0.57
N SER A 75 -3.71 -5.48 -0.15
CA SER A 75 -4.83 -6.25 0.38
C SER A 75 -4.26 -7.45 1.11
N THR A 76 -5.03 -8.03 2.01
CA THR A 76 -4.63 -9.26 2.69
C THR A 76 -5.46 -10.41 2.14
N HIS A 77 -4.86 -11.15 1.21
CA HIS A 77 -5.56 -12.22 0.48
C HIS A 77 -6.23 -13.23 1.41
N ASP A 78 -5.51 -13.72 2.38
CA ASP A 78 -6.02 -14.74 3.31
C ASP A 78 -7.20 -14.25 4.15
N ALA A 79 -7.31 -12.96 4.38
CA ALA A 79 -8.41 -12.38 5.14
C ALA A 79 -9.57 -11.94 4.25
N GLY A 80 -9.35 -11.91 2.93
CA GLY A 80 -10.37 -11.49 1.97
C GLY A 80 -10.57 -9.98 1.89
N GLY A 81 -9.60 -9.18 2.32
CA GLY A 81 -9.72 -7.73 2.27
C GLY A 81 -8.66 -7.03 3.09
N LEU A 82 -8.95 -5.81 3.49
CA LEU A 82 -8.00 -4.98 4.22
C LEU A 82 -7.89 -5.37 5.68
N THR A 83 -6.65 -5.35 6.19
CA THR A 83 -6.34 -5.64 7.59
C THR A 83 -5.35 -4.61 8.11
N GLU A 84 -4.95 -4.76 9.38
CA GLU A 84 -3.92 -3.92 9.99
C GLU A 84 -2.58 -4.05 9.26
N LEU A 85 -2.33 -5.18 8.60
CA LEU A 85 -1.10 -5.34 7.81
C LEU A 85 -1.03 -4.32 6.68
N ASP A 86 -2.15 -4.12 6.00
CA ASP A 86 -2.23 -3.18 4.89
C ASP A 86 -2.07 -1.74 5.38
N LEU A 87 -2.70 -1.42 6.51
CA LEU A 87 -2.58 -0.11 7.13
C LEU A 87 -1.13 0.18 7.52
N ASN A 88 -0.50 -0.76 8.21
CA ASN A 88 0.89 -0.62 8.64
C ASN A 88 1.82 -0.48 7.44
N PHE A 89 1.61 -1.29 6.39
CA PHE A 89 2.42 -1.23 5.19
C PHE A 89 2.31 0.14 4.53
N ALA A 90 1.08 0.62 4.31
CA ALA A 90 0.86 1.92 3.67
C ALA A 90 1.47 3.06 4.46
N ASN A 91 1.38 3.01 5.78
CA ASN A 91 2.00 4.02 6.64
C ASN A 91 3.52 4.02 6.48
N LYS A 92 4.13 2.85 6.42
CA LYS A 92 5.59 2.74 6.23
C LYS A 92 6.01 3.19 4.84
N VAL A 93 5.20 2.90 3.83
CA VAL A 93 5.46 3.37 2.46
C VAL A 93 5.50 4.90 2.44
N GLU A 94 4.55 5.55 3.10
CA GLU A 94 4.53 7.02 3.14
C GLU A 94 5.75 7.58 3.84
N LEU A 95 6.25 6.92 4.87
CA LEU A 95 7.47 7.36 5.57
C LEU A 95 8.70 7.29 4.68
N GLU A 96 8.73 6.38 3.70
CA GLU A 96 9.84 6.25 2.76
C GLU A 96 9.69 7.15 1.54
N THR A 97 8.61 7.85 1.45
CA THR A 97 8.29 8.74 0.35
C THR A 97 8.32 10.19 0.78
#